data_8e20cc7e0d3dc7c284cf0bbdeae496e1
#
_entry.id   8e20cc7e0d3dc7c284cf0bbdeae496e1
#
_cell.length_a   1.000
_cell.length_b   1.000
_cell.length_c   1.000
_cell.angle_alpha   90.00
_cell.angle_beta   90.00
_cell.angle_gamma   90.00
#
_symmetry.space_group_name_H-M   'P 1'
#
loop_
_entity.id
_entity.type
_entity.pdbx_description
1 polymer ?
#
loop_
_entity_poly.entity_id
_entity_poly.type
_entity_poly.pdbx_seq_one_letter_code
_entity_poly.pdbx_strand_id
1 'polypeptide(L)'
;MTLQEVLTHFKVERQNSNNAYQCKCPVHKDKKASLTITGKNGKVLIHCHAGCETKDILDAVGLTFADLGSERREDGWREKLEREKEKRIEAVYDYKSEDGKYLYSKVRFEGKYIRYITIDRANDKYKERKEVPGTLYRLPELVKAIKSGYPVYIVEGEKDVETLRKLGYTATTAGSAEDWKREYAAFFTGAKVVVLPDHDKPGIQLKDQIVKDLRNYAHSVRWTFTSN
;
A
#
# COMPACT_ATOMS: atom_id res chain seq x y z
N MET A 1 -23.06 4.08 -6.09
CA MET A 1 -24.52 4.11 -6.38
C MET A 1 -25.23 3.02 -5.60
N THR A 2 -26.51 3.20 -5.23
CA THR A 2 -27.38 2.15 -4.68
C THR A 2 -27.77 1.16 -5.76
N LEU A 3 -28.24 -0.03 -5.37
CA LEU A 3 -28.77 -1.02 -6.34
C LEU A 3 -29.87 -0.42 -7.23
N GLN A 4 -30.76 0.38 -6.67
CA GLN A 4 -31.86 0.99 -7.43
C GLN A 4 -31.34 2.01 -8.45
N GLU A 5 -30.36 2.83 -8.09
CA GLU A 5 -29.72 3.76 -9.03
C GLU A 5 -29.03 3.03 -10.17
N VAL A 6 -28.29 1.96 -9.89
CA VAL A 6 -27.65 1.13 -10.93
C VAL A 6 -28.70 0.51 -11.86
N LEU A 7 -29.81 -0.01 -11.32
CA LEU A 7 -30.87 -0.62 -12.11
C LEU A 7 -31.53 0.33 -13.12
N THR A 8 -31.50 1.65 -12.88
CA THR A 8 -32.03 2.64 -13.85
C THR A 8 -31.29 2.65 -15.18
N HIS A 9 -30.06 2.17 -15.22
CA HIS A 9 -29.25 2.07 -16.43
C HIS A 9 -29.53 0.79 -17.27
N PHE A 10 -30.34 -0.13 -16.75
CA PHE A 10 -30.58 -1.41 -17.37
C PHE A 10 -32.06 -1.63 -17.66
N LYS A 11 -32.34 -2.40 -18.71
CA LYS A 11 -33.70 -2.85 -18.99
C LYS A 11 -34.07 -4.04 -18.13
N VAL A 12 -34.69 -3.77 -16.97
CA VAL A 12 -35.17 -4.79 -16.03
C VAL A 12 -36.39 -5.51 -16.62
N GLU A 13 -36.37 -6.85 -16.66
CA GLU A 13 -37.50 -7.66 -17.07
C GLU A 13 -38.27 -8.25 -15.90
N ARG A 14 -37.59 -8.68 -14.85
CA ARG A 14 -38.21 -9.19 -13.62
C ARG A 14 -37.32 -9.10 -12.42
N GLN A 15 -37.92 -9.05 -11.25
CA GLN A 15 -37.29 -9.26 -9.99
C GLN A 15 -37.41 -10.73 -9.59
N ASN A 16 -36.30 -11.41 -9.31
CA ASN A 16 -36.33 -12.83 -8.96
C ASN A 16 -36.66 -13.07 -7.50
N SER A 17 -35.93 -12.58 -6.56
CA SER A 17 -36.13 -12.54 -5.09
C SER A 17 -34.94 -11.89 -4.43
N ASN A 18 -35.10 -11.40 -3.20
CA ASN A 18 -34.00 -10.95 -2.35
C ASN A 18 -32.94 -10.08 -3.06
N ASN A 19 -33.34 -8.94 -3.62
CA ASN A 19 -32.45 -8.00 -4.28
C ASN A 19 -31.73 -8.54 -5.54
N ALA A 20 -32.31 -9.52 -6.24
CA ALA A 20 -31.81 -10.03 -7.51
C ALA A 20 -32.77 -9.70 -8.66
N TYR A 21 -32.25 -9.10 -9.73
CA TYR A 21 -32.97 -8.63 -10.88
C TYR A 21 -32.43 -9.26 -12.16
N GLN A 22 -33.36 -9.67 -13.04
CA GLN A 22 -33.03 -10.18 -14.36
C GLN A 22 -33.18 -9.04 -15.36
N CYS A 23 -32.13 -8.72 -16.08
CA CYS A 23 -32.08 -7.62 -17.04
C CYS A 23 -31.62 -8.11 -18.42
N LYS A 24 -31.88 -7.30 -19.45
CA LYS A 24 -31.24 -7.51 -20.75
C LYS A 24 -29.79 -7.03 -20.71
N CYS A 25 -28.91 -7.82 -21.30
CA CYS A 25 -27.52 -7.43 -21.45
C CYS A 25 -27.34 -6.36 -22.53
N PRO A 26 -26.65 -5.25 -22.28
CA PRO A 26 -26.49 -4.21 -23.30
C PRO A 26 -25.40 -4.53 -24.33
N VAL A 27 -24.54 -5.53 -24.07
CA VAL A 27 -23.37 -5.86 -24.91
C VAL A 27 -23.72 -6.79 -26.05
N HIS A 28 -24.69 -7.70 -25.87
CA HIS A 28 -25.11 -8.62 -26.94
C HIS A 28 -26.60 -8.58 -27.17
N LYS A 29 -27.04 -9.11 -28.33
CA LYS A 29 -28.45 -9.13 -28.73
C LYS A 29 -29.20 -10.18 -27.91
N ASP A 30 -29.87 -9.73 -26.86
CA ASP A 30 -30.53 -10.56 -25.86
C ASP A 30 -32.00 -10.84 -26.25
N LYS A 31 -32.34 -12.09 -26.59
CA LYS A 31 -33.74 -12.51 -26.85
C LYS A 31 -34.50 -12.73 -25.54
N LYS A 32 -33.83 -13.24 -24.50
CA LYS A 32 -34.31 -13.41 -23.13
C LYS A 32 -33.30 -12.79 -22.18
N ALA A 33 -33.78 -12.13 -21.13
CA ALA A 33 -32.88 -11.50 -20.15
C ALA A 33 -31.83 -12.49 -19.63
N SER A 34 -30.55 -12.21 -19.90
CA SER A 34 -29.42 -13.06 -19.53
C SER A 34 -28.51 -12.39 -18.53
N LEU A 35 -28.79 -11.16 -18.13
CA LEU A 35 -27.99 -10.40 -17.17
C LEU A 35 -28.65 -10.46 -15.79
N THR A 36 -27.92 -10.94 -14.77
CA THR A 36 -28.37 -10.88 -13.39
C THR A 36 -27.65 -9.75 -12.66
N ILE A 37 -28.42 -8.87 -12.02
CA ILE A 37 -27.92 -7.78 -11.17
C ILE A 37 -28.43 -8.03 -9.76
N THR A 38 -27.51 -8.10 -8.78
CA THR A 38 -27.85 -8.46 -7.41
C THR A 38 -27.20 -7.48 -6.43
N GLY A 39 -27.98 -6.98 -5.47
CA GLY A 39 -27.47 -6.23 -4.31
C GLY A 39 -27.08 -7.18 -3.17
N LYS A 40 -25.84 -7.14 -2.74
CA LYS A 40 -25.34 -7.94 -1.60
C LYS A 40 -24.34 -7.15 -0.79
N ASN A 41 -24.60 -6.97 0.50
CA ASN A 41 -23.72 -6.29 1.45
C ASN A 41 -23.28 -4.88 0.97
N GLY A 42 -24.22 -4.08 0.46
CA GLY A 42 -23.92 -2.72 -0.05
C GLY A 42 -23.21 -2.68 -1.40
N LYS A 43 -23.02 -3.84 -2.06
CA LYS A 43 -22.40 -3.95 -3.40
C LYS A 43 -23.43 -4.38 -4.42
N VAL A 44 -23.27 -3.91 -5.65
CA VAL A 44 -24.04 -4.41 -6.80
C VAL A 44 -23.15 -5.39 -7.58
N LEU A 45 -23.62 -6.61 -7.72
CA LEU A 45 -22.96 -7.66 -8.48
C LEU A 45 -23.67 -7.80 -9.84
N ILE A 46 -22.92 -7.85 -10.92
CA ILE A 46 -23.40 -8.00 -12.30
C ILE A 46 -22.82 -9.27 -12.88
N HIS A 47 -23.67 -10.12 -13.45
CA HIS A 47 -23.25 -11.35 -14.12
C HIS A 47 -24.08 -11.61 -15.35
N CYS A 48 -23.42 -11.70 -16.51
CA CYS A 48 -24.05 -12.09 -17.76
C CYS A 48 -23.89 -13.61 -17.99
N HIS A 49 -25.00 -14.34 -18.07
CA HIS A 49 -25.01 -15.79 -18.32
C HIS A 49 -24.59 -16.17 -19.75
N ALA A 50 -24.49 -15.19 -20.66
CA ALA A 50 -23.95 -15.38 -22.01
C ALA A 50 -22.43 -15.14 -22.10
N GLY A 51 -21.75 -14.80 -20.96
CA GLY A 51 -20.31 -14.69 -20.87
C GLY A 51 -19.73 -13.31 -21.19
N CYS A 52 -20.55 -12.25 -21.28
CA CYS A 52 -20.00 -10.89 -21.44
C CYS A 52 -19.23 -10.45 -20.20
N GLU A 53 -18.10 -9.81 -20.40
CA GLU A 53 -17.28 -9.22 -19.35
C GLU A 53 -18.02 -8.08 -18.64
N THR A 54 -17.92 -8.02 -17.31
CA THR A 54 -18.57 -6.96 -16.52
C THR A 54 -18.10 -5.56 -16.94
N LYS A 55 -16.87 -5.43 -17.36
CA LYS A 55 -16.31 -4.17 -17.86
C LYS A 55 -17.06 -3.68 -19.08
N ASP A 56 -17.25 -4.54 -20.09
CA ASP A 56 -17.93 -4.19 -21.33
C ASP A 56 -19.41 -3.82 -21.08
N ILE A 57 -20.04 -4.49 -20.12
CA ILE A 57 -21.43 -4.21 -19.71
C ILE A 57 -21.52 -2.82 -19.08
N LEU A 58 -20.57 -2.44 -18.23
CA LEU A 58 -20.53 -1.14 -17.59
C LEU A 58 -20.25 -0.03 -18.60
N ASP A 59 -19.25 -0.23 -19.46
CA ASP A 59 -18.88 0.70 -20.53
C ASP A 59 -20.08 0.98 -21.46
N ALA A 60 -20.88 -0.06 -21.77
CA ALA A 60 -22.06 0.06 -22.64
C ALA A 60 -23.19 0.91 -22.04
N VAL A 61 -23.25 1.06 -20.72
CA VAL A 61 -24.29 1.84 -20.02
C VAL A 61 -23.71 3.11 -19.33
N GLY A 62 -22.43 3.42 -19.58
CA GLY A 62 -21.77 4.61 -19.05
C GLY A 62 -21.51 4.55 -17.55
N LEU A 63 -21.37 3.35 -16.99
CA LEU A 63 -21.01 3.12 -15.58
C LEU A 63 -19.58 2.63 -15.45
N THR A 64 -19.04 2.77 -14.24
CA THR A 64 -17.73 2.27 -13.84
C THR A 64 -17.87 1.25 -12.69
N PHE A 65 -16.81 0.52 -12.39
CA PHE A 65 -16.81 -0.35 -11.20
C PHE A 65 -17.03 0.42 -9.88
N ALA A 66 -16.66 1.69 -9.81
CA ALA A 66 -16.92 2.55 -8.65
C ALA A 66 -18.43 2.75 -8.43
N ASP A 67 -19.22 2.83 -9.49
CA ASP A 67 -20.66 3.03 -9.43
C ASP A 67 -21.43 1.82 -8.89
N LEU A 68 -20.84 0.62 -8.95
CA LEU A 68 -21.45 -0.60 -8.41
C LEU A 68 -21.44 -0.68 -6.88
N GLY A 69 -21.09 0.42 -6.19
CA GLY A 69 -20.91 0.37 -4.74
C GLY A 69 -19.75 -0.55 -4.35
N SER A 70 -18.98 -0.97 -5.33
CA SER A 70 -17.66 -1.50 -5.14
C SER A 70 -16.68 -0.32 -4.96
N GLU A 71 -16.93 0.58 -3.99
CA GLU A 71 -15.77 0.98 -3.24
C GLU A 71 -15.16 -0.34 -2.83
N ARG A 72 -14.09 -0.77 -3.51
CA ARG A 72 -13.20 -1.76 -2.92
C ARG A 72 -13.02 -1.20 -1.53
N ARG A 73 -13.46 -1.92 -0.51
CA ARG A 73 -12.93 -1.68 0.81
C ARG A 73 -11.46 -1.95 0.63
N GLU A 74 -10.70 -0.91 0.28
CA GLU A 74 -9.25 -1.02 0.09
C GLU A 74 -8.59 -1.53 1.37
N ASP A 75 -9.38 -1.64 2.43
CA ASP A 75 -8.99 -1.93 3.79
C ASP A 75 -9.73 -3.11 4.47
N GLY A 76 -10.49 -3.93 3.78
CA GLY A 76 -11.17 -5.10 4.40
C GLY A 76 -10.16 -6.11 4.95
N TRP A 77 -8.98 -6.24 4.33
CA TRP A 77 -7.84 -6.97 4.86
C TRP A 77 -7.39 -6.40 6.21
N ARG A 78 -7.49 -5.06 6.40
CA ARG A 78 -7.11 -4.36 7.61
C ARG A 78 -8.04 -4.71 8.76
N GLU A 79 -9.36 -4.58 8.57
CA GLU A 79 -10.38 -4.96 9.55
C GLU A 79 -10.24 -6.43 9.97
N LYS A 80 -9.97 -7.32 8.99
CA LYS A 80 -9.74 -8.73 9.24
C LYS A 80 -8.50 -8.97 10.08
N LEU A 81 -7.38 -8.30 9.76
CA LEU A 81 -6.11 -8.44 10.48
C LEU A 81 -6.22 -7.89 11.91
N GLU A 82 -6.88 -6.73 12.10
CA GLU A 82 -7.13 -6.16 13.44
C GLU A 82 -7.93 -7.12 14.31
N ARG A 83 -9.00 -7.72 13.77
CA ARG A 83 -9.82 -8.70 14.47
C ARG A 83 -9.03 -9.98 14.82
N GLU A 84 -8.23 -10.51 13.89
CA GLU A 84 -7.42 -11.71 14.12
C GLU A 84 -6.30 -11.48 15.15
N LYS A 85 -5.79 -10.26 15.28
CA LYS A 85 -4.75 -9.90 16.23
C LYS A 85 -5.30 -9.27 17.52
N GLU A 86 -6.62 -9.00 17.58
CA GLU A 86 -7.28 -8.30 18.69
C GLU A 86 -6.58 -6.96 19.04
N LYS A 87 -6.06 -6.30 18.03
CA LYS A 87 -5.26 -5.07 18.13
C LYS A 87 -5.56 -4.12 16.99
N ARG A 88 -5.63 -2.82 17.31
CA ARG A 88 -5.78 -1.77 16.32
C ARG A 88 -4.48 -1.54 15.54
N ILE A 89 -4.59 -1.35 14.24
CA ILE A 89 -3.47 -0.95 13.39
C ILE A 89 -3.21 0.55 13.53
N GLU A 90 -2.02 0.92 13.99
CA GLU A 90 -1.55 2.31 14.07
C GLU A 90 -0.99 2.82 12.74
N ALA A 91 -0.21 1.99 12.04
CA ALA A 91 0.41 2.37 10.78
C ALA A 91 0.71 1.16 9.88
N VAL A 92 0.77 1.43 8.57
CA VAL A 92 1.17 0.48 7.53
C VAL A 92 2.24 1.14 6.67
N TYR A 93 3.39 0.49 6.55
CA TYR A 93 4.54 0.97 5.79
C TYR A 93 4.85 0.02 4.65
N ASP A 94 4.62 0.47 3.41
CA ASP A 94 4.87 -0.32 2.21
C ASP A 94 6.34 -0.23 1.81
N TYR A 95 7.01 -1.36 1.74
CA TYR A 95 8.37 -1.50 1.25
C TYR A 95 8.38 -1.86 -0.23
N LYS A 96 9.25 -1.21 -0.97
CA LYS A 96 9.38 -1.36 -2.41
C LYS A 96 10.84 -1.60 -2.81
N SER A 97 11.06 -2.31 -3.91
CA SER A 97 12.36 -2.40 -4.57
C SER A 97 12.77 -1.06 -5.20
N GLU A 98 14.01 -0.95 -5.64
CA GLU A 98 14.55 0.26 -6.28
C GLU A 98 13.71 0.71 -7.49
N ASP A 99 13.20 -0.23 -8.27
CA ASP A 99 12.31 0.00 -9.43
C ASP A 99 10.85 0.30 -9.06
N GLY A 100 10.54 0.41 -7.77
CA GLY A 100 9.22 0.77 -7.26
C GLY A 100 8.23 -0.39 -7.12
N LYS A 101 8.64 -1.64 -7.39
CA LYS A 101 7.79 -2.82 -7.21
C LYS A 101 7.51 -3.07 -5.74
N TYR A 102 6.23 -3.27 -5.39
CA TYR A 102 5.82 -3.62 -4.04
C TYR A 102 6.41 -4.97 -3.59
N LEU A 103 6.99 -5.00 -2.40
CA LEU A 103 7.62 -6.18 -1.81
C LEU A 103 6.79 -6.73 -0.64
N TYR A 104 6.53 -5.89 0.35
CA TYR A 104 5.76 -6.23 1.56
C TYR A 104 5.34 -4.96 2.32
N SER A 105 4.49 -5.13 3.31
CA SER A 105 4.14 -4.08 4.28
C SER A 105 4.57 -4.49 5.69
N LYS A 106 5.15 -3.54 6.42
CA LYS A 106 5.33 -3.61 7.87
C LYS A 106 4.12 -2.96 8.52
N VAL A 107 3.37 -3.73 9.29
CA VAL A 107 2.17 -3.28 10.00
C VAL A 107 2.51 -3.10 11.47
N ARG A 108 2.30 -1.89 11.96
CA ARG A 108 2.46 -1.54 13.37
C ARG A 108 1.10 -1.49 14.04
N PHE A 109 0.96 -2.22 15.13
CA PHE A 109 -0.21 -2.25 15.98
C PHE A 109 0.01 -1.52 17.30
N GLU A 110 -1.05 -1.27 18.03
CA GLU A 110 -1.01 -0.80 19.40
C GLU A 110 -0.08 -1.65 20.27
N GLY A 111 0.65 -0.99 21.17
CA GLY A 111 1.63 -1.64 22.05
C GLY A 111 2.93 -2.05 21.35
N LYS A 112 3.29 -1.38 20.26
CA LYS A 112 4.53 -1.63 19.48
C LYS A 112 4.61 -3.02 18.85
N TYR A 113 3.48 -3.72 18.73
CA TYR A 113 3.44 -5.02 18.07
C TYR A 113 3.57 -4.87 16.55
N ILE A 114 4.42 -5.68 15.91
CA ILE A 114 4.73 -5.58 14.49
C ILE A 114 4.45 -6.90 13.79
N ARG A 115 3.91 -6.79 12.56
CA ARG A 115 3.78 -7.90 11.61
C ARG A 115 4.23 -7.48 10.22
N TYR A 116 4.80 -8.42 9.50
CA TYR A 116 5.12 -8.27 8.09
C TYR A 116 4.10 -9.04 7.27
N ILE A 117 3.51 -8.40 6.29
CA ILE A 117 2.49 -9.01 5.42
C ILE A 117 2.73 -8.67 3.96
N THR A 118 2.20 -9.47 3.06
CA THR A 118 2.01 -9.09 1.66
C THR A 118 0.53 -8.83 1.45
N ILE A 119 0.19 -7.66 0.91
CA ILE A 119 -1.19 -7.24 0.65
C ILE A 119 -1.48 -7.46 -0.84
N ASP A 120 -2.48 -8.26 -1.14
CA ASP A 120 -3.09 -8.36 -2.46
C ASP A 120 -4.24 -7.35 -2.53
N ARG A 121 -3.94 -6.15 -2.99
CA ARG A 121 -4.90 -5.04 -3.06
C ARG A 121 -6.01 -5.30 -4.08
N ALA A 122 -5.74 -6.15 -5.07
CA ALA A 122 -6.73 -6.48 -6.10
C ALA A 122 -7.87 -7.35 -5.54
N ASN A 123 -7.55 -8.24 -4.60
CA ASN A 123 -8.50 -9.19 -4.01
C ASN A 123 -8.84 -8.88 -2.55
N ASP A 124 -8.35 -7.75 -2.01
CA ASP A 124 -8.55 -7.35 -0.61
C ASP A 124 -8.16 -8.47 0.38
N LYS A 125 -6.99 -9.07 0.16
CA LYS A 125 -6.43 -10.16 0.96
C LYS A 125 -5.03 -9.80 1.46
N TYR A 126 -4.59 -10.47 2.50
CA TYR A 126 -3.21 -10.42 2.95
C TYR A 126 -2.68 -11.81 3.27
N LYS A 127 -1.34 -11.92 3.28
CA LYS A 127 -0.61 -13.10 3.74
C LYS A 127 0.48 -12.64 4.69
N GLU A 128 0.52 -13.20 5.90
CA GLU A 128 1.62 -12.96 6.84
C GLU A 128 2.93 -13.55 6.31
N ARG A 129 4.02 -12.87 6.64
CA ARG A 129 5.38 -13.29 6.28
C ARG A 129 6.20 -13.48 7.55
N LYS A 130 6.90 -14.59 7.64
CA LYS A 130 7.89 -14.84 8.70
C LYS A 130 9.21 -14.12 8.40
N GLU A 131 9.56 -14.05 7.10
CA GLU A 131 10.77 -13.43 6.60
C GLU A 131 10.43 -12.45 5.48
N VAL A 132 11.16 -11.35 5.43
CA VAL A 132 11.05 -10.34 4.39
C VAL A 132 12.42 -10.03 3.80
N PRO A 133 12.51 -9.71 2.49
CA PRO A 133 13.75 -9.25 1.92
C PRO A 133 14.17 -7.95 2.61
N GLY A 134 15.43 -7.89 3.06
CA GLY A 134 15.99 -6.65 3.61
C GLY A 134 16.04 -5.58 2.53
N THR A 135 15.50 -4.40 2.82
CA THR A 135 15.56 -3.24 1.94
C THR A 135 15.34 -1.97 2.75
N LEU A 136 15.72 -0.83 2.19
CA LEU A 136 15.47 0.47 2.81
C LEU A 136 14.03 0.92 2.55
N TYR A 137 13.42 1.54 3.56
CA TYR A 137 12.10 2.15 3.41
C TYR A 137 12.18 3.36 2.47
N ARG A 138 11.22 3.51 1.56
CA ARG A 138 11.21 4.60 0.57
C ARG A 138 12.43 4.58 -0.40
N LEU A 139 12.94 3.39 -0.72
CA LEU A 139 14.12 3.23 -1.58
C LEU A 139 14.00 3.91 -2.95
N PRO A 140 12.87 3.85 -3.70
CA PRO A 140 12.77 4.56 -4.98
C PRO A 140 12.95 6.07 -4.86
N GLU A 141 12.34 6.67 -3.85
CA GLU A 141 12.42 8.12 -3.58
C GLU A 141 13.84 8.51 -3.15
N LEU A 142 14.49 7.68 -2.34
CA LEU A 142 15.88 7.84 -1.94
C LEU A 142 16.80 7.90 -3.15
N VAL A 143 16.75 6.89 -4.01
CA VAL A 143 17.60 6.79 -5.21
C VAL A 143 17.38 7.97 -6.16
N LYS A 144 16.11 8.37 -6.34
CA LYS A 144 15.76 9.53 -7.15
C LYS A 144 16.36 10.83 -6.60
N ALA A 145 16.27 11.05 -5.29
CA ALA A 145 16.82 12.25 -4.65
C ALA A 145 18.36 12.31 -4.77
N ILE A 146 19.05 11.19 -4.57
CA ILE A 146 20.50 11.10 -4.71
C ILE A 146 20.94 11.42 -6.15
N LYS A 147 20.27 10.84 -7.16
CA LYS A 147 20.53 11.13 -8.58
C LYS A 147 20.30 12.61 -8.92
N SER A 148 19.41 13.28 -8.22
CA SER A 148 19.14 14.72 -8.37
C SER A 148 20.05 15.62 -7.52
N GLY A 149 21.01 15.06 -6.77
CA GLY A 149 21.96 15.79 -5.93
C GLY A 149 21.38 16.37 -4.62
N TYR A 150 20.15 16.01 -4.27
CA TYR A 150 19.51 16.43 -3.03
C TYR A 150 20.10 15.69 -1.81
N PRO A 151 20.19 16.37 -0.65
CA PRO A 151 20.55 15.69 0.59
C PRO A 151 19.47 14.69 0.99
N VAL A 152 19.92 13.60 1.60
CA VAL A 152 19.05 12.54 2.09
C VAL A 152 19.30 12.28 3.56
N TYR A 153 18.25 11.88 4.28
CA TYR A 153 18.28 11.68 5.72
C TYR A 153 18.13 10.19 6.05
N ILE A 154 18.90 9.71 7.03
CA ILE A 154 18.74 8.38 7.60
C ILE A 154 18.27 8.55 9.04
N VAL A 155 17.15 7.90 9.37
CA VAL A 155 16.52 7.91 10.69
C VAL A 155 16.29 6.47 11.18
N GLU A 156 15.92 6.29 12.44
CA GLU A 156 15.78 4.96 13.02
C GLU A 156 14.50 4.25 12.59
N GLY A 157 13.36 4.96 12.52
CA GLY A 157 12.06 4.36 12.26
C GLY A 157 11.28 4.98 11.11
N GLU A 158 10.29 4.23 10.60
CA GLU A 158 9.45 4.67 9.48
C GLU A 158 8.57 5.89 9.83
N LYS A 159 8.18 6.03 11.12
CA LYS A 159 7.42 7.18 11.59
C LYS A 159 8.20 8.48 11.38
N ASP A 160 9.50 8.46 11.66
CA ASP A 160 10.37 9.62 11.52
C ASP A 160 10.64 9.94 10.05
N VAL A 161 10.77 8.90 9.20
CA VAL A 161 10.80 9.07 7.74
C VAL A 161 9.55 9.81 7.25
N GLU A 162 8.35 9.39 7.68
CA GLU A 162 7.10 10.04 7.28
C GLU A 162 6.96 11.46 7.82
N THR A 163 7.52 11.73 9.00
CA THR A 163 7.57 13.09 9.57
C THR A 163 8.44 14.01 8.72
N LEU A 164 9.67 13.58 8.40
CA LEU A 164 10.57 14.36 7.54
C LEU A 164 10.01 14.56 6.14
N ARG A 165 9.34 13.54 5.59
CA ARG A 165 8.69 13.63 4.28
C ARG A 165 7.58 14.68 4.25
N LYS A 166 6.78 14.80 5.30
CA LYS A 166 5.76 15.87 5.43
C LYS A 166 6.37 17.27 5.43
N LEU A 167 7.61 17.38 5.87
CA LEU A 167 8.38 18.63 5.86
C LEU A 167 9.13 18.87 4.54
N GLY A 168 8.97 17.99 3.55
CA GLY A 168 9.60 18.11 2.22
C GLY A 168 11.00 17.50 2.11
N TYR A 169 11.48 16.80 3.13
CA TYR A 169 12.78 16.11 3.11
C TYR A 169 12.68 14.69 2.58
N THR A 170 13.75 14.21 1.93
CA THR A 170 13.85 12.80 1.56
C THR A 170 14.56 12.03 2.67
N ALA A 171 13.88 11.08 3.25
CA ALA A 171 14.41 10.27 4.34
C ALA A 171 14.18 8.77 4.09
N THR A 172 14.99 7.96 4.76
CA THR A 172 14.94 6.50 4.74
C THR A 172 15.30 5.92 6.10
N THR A 173 14.96 4.63 6.27
CA THR A 173 15.39 3.80 7.41
C THR A 173 15.56 2.36 6.95
N ALA A 174 16.34 1.59 7.69
CA ALA A 174 16.37 0.12 7.54
C ALA A 174 15.20 -0.58 8.26
N GLY A 175 14.44 0.15 9.11
CA GLY A 175 13.29 -0.35 9.86
C GLY A 175 13.47 -0.38 11.37
N SER A 176 14.69 -0.54 11.85
CA SER A 176 15.11 -0.41 13.25
C SER A 176 16.63 -0.19 13.32
N ALA A 177 17.15 0.09 14.53
CA ALA A 177 18.59 0.23 14.76
C ALA A 177 19.37 -1.05 14.43
N GLU A 178 18.75 -2.21 14.55
CA GLU A 178 19.39 -3.53 14.34
C GLU A 178 19.29 -4.02 12.88
N ASP A 179 18.43 -3.40 12.05
CA ASP A 179 18.16 -3.85 10.68
C ASP A 179 19.13 -3.28 9.64
N TRP A 180 20.01 -2.35 10.02
CA TRP A 180 21.02 -1.80 9.11
C TRP A 180 21.99 -2.89 8.63
N LYS A 181 22.16 -2.97 7.31
CA LYS A 181 23.12 -3.86 6.69
C LYS A 181 24.16 -3.07 5.90
N ARG A 182 25.41 -3.51 5.94
CA ARG A 182 26.52 -2.88 5.22
C ARG A 182 26.26 -2.76 3.71
N GLU A 183 25.54 -3.73 3.13
CA GLU A 183 25.19 -3.75 1.72
C GLU A 183 24.32 -2.57 1.29
N TYR A 184 23.58 -1.96 2.22
CA TYR A 184 22.77 -0.77 1.92
C TYR A 184 23.59 0.46 1.58
N ALA A 185 24.88 0.50 1.98
CA ALA A 185 25.78 1.60 1.69
C ALA A 185 25.93 1.88 0.19
N ALA A 186 25.81 0.86 -0.65
CA ALA A 186 25.89 1.00 -2.11
C ALA A 186 24.81 1.94 -2.69
N PHE A 187 23.62 1.98 -2.09
CA PHE A 187 22.54 2.90 -2.51
C PHE A 187 22.87 4.38 -2.30
N PHE A 188 23.84 4.68 -1.44
CA PHE A 188 24.26 6.06 -1.10
C PHE A 188 25.47 6.54 -1.87
N THR A 189 25.85 5.88 -2.95
CA THR A 189 27.01 6.30 -3.77
C THR A 189 26.81 7.71 -4.28
N GLY A 190 27.76 8.63 -3.93
CA GLY A 190 27.69 10.05 -4.29
C GLY A 190 26.71 10.89 -3.46
N ALA A 191 26.00 10.32 -2.52
CA ALA A 191 24.97 11.00 -1.73
C ALA A 191 25.56 12.01 -0.72
N LYS A 192 24.79 13.07 -0.45
CA LYS A 192 24.96 13.94 0.71
C LYS A 192 24.05 13.42 1.81
N VAL A 193 24.60 12.78 2.83
CA VAL A 193 23.83 12.08 3.87
C VAL A 193 23.85 12.83 5.18
N VAL A 194 22.69 12.92 5.83
CA VAL A 194 22.54 13.38 7.21
C VAL A 194 21.91 12.25 8.04
N VAL A 195 22.61 11.77 9.04
CA VAL A 195 22.09 10.76 9.98
C VAL A 195 21.50 11.48 11.18
N LEU A 196 20.26 11.13 11.53
CA LEU A 196 19.54 11.65 12.70
C LEU A 196 19.25 10.47 13.65
N PRO A 197 20.19 10.14 14.54
CA PRO A 197 20.01 9.04 15.48
C PRO A 197 19.13 9.45 16.66
N ASP A 198 18.47 8.47 17.29
CA ASP A 198 17.85 8.65 18.58
C ASP A 198 18.92 8.90 19.67
N HIS A 199 18.52 9.59 20.75
CA HIS A 199 19.39 9.96 21.87
C HIS A 199 19.59 8.81 22.87
N ASP A 200 19.71 7.58 22.38
CA ASP A 200 19.93 6.39 23.19
C ASP A 200 21.12 5.57 22.69
N LYS A 201 21.48 4.54 23.43
CA LYS A 201 22.62 3.70 23.09
C LYS A 201 22.47 2.97 21.75
N PRO A 202 21.32 2.35 21.39
CA PRO A 202 21.11 1.77 20.07
C PRO A 202 21.25 2.78 18.93
N GLY A 203 20.65 3.96 19.04
CA GLY A 203 20.71 5.01 18.01
C GLY A 203 22.14 5.53 17.78
N ILE A 204 22.93 5.69 18.85
CA ILE A 204 24.35 6.07 18.75
C ILE A 204 25.15 4.97 18.04
N GLN A 205 24.92 3.70 18.36
CA GLN A 205 25.60 2.57 17.72
C GLN A 205 25.23 2.46 16.24
N LEU A 206 23.95 2.62 15.91
CA LEU A 206 23.47 2.67 14.53
C LEU A 206 24.16 3.78 13.73
N LYS A 207 24.22 5.01 14.29
CA LYS A 207 24.91 6.14 13.66
C LYS A 207 26.38 5.81 13.39
N ASP A 208 27.10 5.25 14.35
CA ASP A 208 28.52 4.91 14.19
C ASP A 208 28.73 3.87 13.09
N GLN A 209 27.84 2.87 13.02
CA GLN A 209 27.84 1.85 11.98
C GLN A 209 27.58 2.47 10.60
N ILE A 210 26.54 3.30 10.46
CA ILE A 210 26.17 3.96 9.21
C ILE A 210 27.34 4.86 8.73
N VAL A 211 27.90 5.70 9.60
CA VAL A 211 29.01 6.59 9.25
C VAL A 211 30.21 5.79 8.76
N LYS A 212 30.54 4.67 9.43
CA LYS A 212 31.61 3.76 9.02
C LYS A 212 31.36 3.15 7.65
N ASP A 213 30.15 2.63 7.40
CA ASP A 213 29.84 1.92 6.17
C ASP A 213 29.73 2.86 4.98
N LEU A 214 29.22 4.09 5.17
CA LEU A 214 29.06 5.07 4.11
C LEU A 214 30.36 5.79 3.71
N ARG A 215 31.45 5.67 4.47
CA ARG A 215 32.70 6.40 4.24
C ARG A 215 33.22 6.30 2.80
N ASN A 216 33.08 5.15 2.18
CA ASN A 216 33.61 4.88 0.83
C ASN A 216 32.56 5.02 -0.28
N TYR A 217 31.33 5.40 0.04
CA TYR A 217 30.21 5.50 -0.89
C TYR A 217 29.67 6.92 -0.99
N ALA A 218 29.36 7.53 0.13
CA ALA A 218 28.75 8.86 0.16
C ALA A 218 29.76 9.98 -0.18
N HIS A 219 29.25 11.03 -0.83
CA HIS A 219 30.03 12.26 -1.03
C HIS A 219 30.34 12.95 0.31
N SER A 220 29.36 13.00 1.20
CA SER A 220 29.51 13.51 2.55
C SER A 220 28.54 12.84 3.51
N VAL A 221 28.99 12.63 4.75
CA VAL A 221 28.16 12.12 5.86
C VAL A 221 28.25 13.10 7.01
N ARG A 222 27.11 13.62 7.44
CA ARG A 222 26.96 14.43 8.65
C ARG A 222 25.98 13.73 9.59
N TRP A 223 25.99 14.11 10.84
CA TRP A 223 25.00 13.66 11.80
C TRP A 223 24.70 14.76 12.82
N THR A 224 23.50 14.73 13.34
CA THR A 224 23.08 15.60 14.44
C THR A 224 21.94 14.90 15.18
N PHE A 225 21.77 15.21 16.44
CA PHE A 225 20.60 14.78 17.17
C PHE A 225 19.42 15.71 16.87
N THR A 226 18.21 15.17 16.88
CA THR A 226 17.01 15.99 16.88
C THR A 226 16.91 16.68 18.24
N SER A 227 16.71 18.01 18.27
CA SER A 227 16.32 18.69 19.50
C SER A 227 14.93 18.24 19.90
N ASN A 228 14.76 17.77 21.13
CA ASN A 228 13.45 17.50 21.72
C ASN A 228 12.61 18.77 21.82
#